data_0b7bdd886cb4285925486fd5425efd39
#
_entry.id   0b7bdd886cb4285925486fd5425efd39
#
_cell.length_a   1.000
_cell.length_b   1.000
_cell.length_c   1.000
_cell.angle_alpha   90.00
_cell.angle_beta   90.00
_cell.angle_gamma   90.00
#
_symmetry.space_group_name_H-M   'P 1'
#
loop_
_entity.id
_entity.type
_entity.pdbx_description
1 polymer ?
#
loop_
_entity_poly.entity_id
_entity_poly.type
_entity_poly.pdbx_seq_one_letter_code
_entity_poly.pdbx_strand_id
1 'polypeptide(L)'
;MAEKGKNTGGTGKQKPVIVPDMGRLQPQARELEEAVLGALMLEKDAYSIVSEILKPECFYEKAHEKIYAAIVDLAISQRPVDMLTVTEQLKKRGELDEVGGPFYISQLTGKVASSAHIEYHARIIAQKYLARELISFTAMIQSKAFDETIDVEDLMQEAEGKLFEISQRNVKKDVTQINPVIKEAMVLLEKAANQKEGLSGLRTGFEGLDKMTSGWQNSDLIIIAARPAMGKTAFVLSMAKNMAVNFNTPVALFSLEMSNVQLVNRLIVNVCEIPGEKIKSGRLENYEWEQLDFKIKELYDAPIYVDDTPSLSVFELRTKARRLVREHGIKIIIIDYLQLMNASGMSFGSREQEVSTISRSLKGLAKELNIPIIALSQLNRGVEARQGAEGKRPQLADLRESGAIEQDADMVCFIHRPEYYKITEDERGNSLIGLAEIIIAKHRNGAVGDVRLRFKSEFAKFMNVDEDVPVREFSSNMNGSGPMEAMPPIPPAGADFLAPGNNEVPF
;
A
#
# COMPACT_ATOMS: atom_id res chain seq x y z
N MET A 1 -53.30 -43.48 -2.42
CA MET A 1 -52.49 -43.36 -3.65
C MET A 1 -52.11 -41.91 -3.80
N ALA A 2 -50.87 -41.58 -3.47
CA ALA A 2 -50.32 -40.23 -3.60
C ALA A 2 -48.93 -40.36 -4.21
N GLU A 3 -48.82 -39.87 -5.42
CA GLU A 3 -47.55 -39.84 -6.18
C GLU A 3 -46.64 -38.73 -5.69
N LYS A 4 -45.43 -39.13 -5.39
CA LYS A 4 -44.29 -38.23 -5.06
C LYS A 4 -43.72 -37.65 -6.35
N GLY A 5 -43.93 -36.36 -6.58
CA GLY A 5 -43.18 -35.59 -7.59
C GLY A 5 -41.75 -35.34 -7.12
N LYS A 6 -40.75 -35.85 -7.87
CA LYS A 6 -39.32 -35.53 -7.74
C LYS A 6 -39.07 -34.16 -8.34
N ASN A 7 -38.62 -33.22 -7.52
CA ASN A 7 -38.13 -31.91 -7.95
C ASN A 7 -36.64 -32.04 -8.24
N THR A 8 -36.27 -32.13 -9.52
CA THR A 8 -34.87 -32.04 -9.97
C THR A 8 -34.52 -30.58 -10.22
N GLY A 9 -33.76 -29.98 -9.30
CA GLY A 9 -33.18 -28.65 -9.46
C GLY A 9 -32.14 -28.65 -10.58
N GLY A 10 -32.54 -28.14 -11.73
CA GLY A 10 -31.63 -27.83 -12.82
C GLY A 10 -30.90 -26.51 -12.54
N THR A 11 -29.59 -26.58 -12.37
CA THR A 11 -28.69 -25.42 -12.41
C THR A 11 -28.78 -24.81 -13.81
N GLY A 12 -29.56 -23.74 -13.94
CA GLY A 12 -29.66 -22.97 -15.18
C GLY A 12 -28.29 -22.33 -15.49
N LYS A 13 -27.60 -22.89 -16.48
CA LYS A 13 -26.50 -22.17 -17.16
C LYS A 13 -27.12 -20.91 -17.77
N GLN A 14 -26.76 -19.76 -17.27
CA GLN A 14 -27.10 -18.48 -17.85
C GLN A 14 -26.61 -18.47 -19.29
N LYS A 15 -27.52 -18.41 -20.25
CA LYS A 15 -27.17 -18.21 -21.66
C LYS A 15 -26.49 -16.84 -21.79
N PRO A 16 -25.43 -16.69 -22.59
CA PRO A 16 -24.83 -15.38 -22.84
C PRO A 16 -25.89 -14.46 -23.43
N VAL A 17 -26.04 -13.29 -22.84
CA VAL A 17 -26.93 -12.23 -23.33
C VAL A 17 -26.39 -11.79 -24.70
N ILE A 18 -27.10 -12.10 -25.76
CA ILE A 18 -26.79 -11.64 -27.10
C ILE A 18 -27.24 -10.15 -27.17
N VAL A 19 -26.26 -9.24 -27.10
CA VAL A 19 -26.46 -7.83 -27.36
C VAL A 19 -26.80 -7.68 -28.87
N PRO A 20 -27.79 -6.90 -29.26
CA PRO A 20 -28.04 -6.61 -30.66
C PRO A 20 -26.80 -5.93 -31.25
N ASP A 21 -26.09 -6.67 -32.09
CA ASP A 21 -24.92 -6.15 -32.80
C ASP A 21 -25.39 -5.04 -33.73
N MET A 22 -24.95 -3.81 -33.52
CA MET A 22 -25.30 -2.66 -34.36
C MET A 22 -24.62 -2.76 -35.74
N GLY A 23 -24.43 -3.96 -36.30
CA GLY A 23 -23.81 -4.20 -37.60
C GLY A 23 -22.32 -3.92 -37.66
N ARG A 24 -21.65 -3.77 -36.52
CA ARG A 24 -20.19 -3.62 -36.43
C ARG A 24 -19.55 -4.98 -36.13
N LEU A 25 -18.54 -5.34 -36.90
CA LEU A 25 -17.74 -6.51 -36.64
C LEU A 25 -17.01 -6.34 -35.27
N GLN A 26 -17.05 -7.39 -34.46
CA GLN A 26 -16.30 -7.37 -33.20
C GLN A 26 -14.79 -7.23 -33.48
N PRO A 27 -14.02 -6.54 -32.58
CA PRO A 27 -12.57 -6.42 -32.72
C PRO A 27 -11.89 -7.76 -32.85
N GLN A 28 -11.26 -8.04 -33.98
CA GLN A 28 -10.61 -9.32 -34.33
C GLN A 28 -9.33 -9.08 -35.12
N ALA A 29 -8.46 -10.08 -35.17
CA ALA A 29 -7.21 -10.08 -35.93
C ALA A 29 -6.89 -11.51 -36.39
N ARG A 30 -7.78 -12.14 -37.18
CA ARG A 30 -7.71 -13.56 -37.58
C ARG A 30 -6.37 -13.94 -38.22
N GLU A 31 -5.87 -13.10 -39.11
CA GLU A 31 -4.59 -13.35 -39.79
C GLU A 31 -3.41 -13.42 -38.80
N LEU A 32 -3.45 -12.58 -37.73
CA LEU A 32 -2.43 -12.62 -36.70
C LEU A 32 -2.60 -13.82 -35.77
N GLU A 33 -3.84 -14.26 -35.51
CA GLU A 33 -4.10 -15.49 -34.74
C GLU A 33 -3.52 -16.70 -35.48
N GLU A 34 -3.76 -16.83 -36.80
CA GLU A 34 -3.21 -17.87 -37.64
C GLU A 34 -1.68 -17.85 -37.65
N ALA A 35 -1.08 -16.64 -37.79
CA ALA A 35 0.38 -16.47 -37.79
C ALA A 35 1.01 -16.87 -36.45
N VAL A 36 0.39 -16.50 -35.32
CA VAL A 36 0.87 -16.86 -33.98
C VAL A 36 0.78 -18.39 -33.77
N LEU A 37 -0.34 -19.02 -34.10
CA LEU A 37 -0.53 -20.45 -33.95
C LEU A 37 0.45 -21.25 -34.82
N GLY A 38 0.66 -20.81 -36.08
CA GLY A 38 1.63 -21.39 -36.94
C GLY A 38 3.06 -21.28 -36.43
N ALA A 39 3.44 -20.11 -35.93
CA ALA A 39 4.77 -19.87 -35.36
C ALA A 39 5.03 -20.70 -34.10
N LEU A 40 4.03 -20.89 -33.25
CA LEU A 40 4.12 -21.74 -32.06
C LEU A 40 4.40 -23.22 -32.39
N MET A 41 3.94 -23.71 -33.54
CA MET A 41 4.17 -25.08 -34.00
C MET A 41 5.51 -25.26 -34.74
N LEU A 42 6.14 -24.16 -35.18
CA LEU A 42 7.41 -24.18 -35.90
C LEU A 42 8.62 -23.86 -35.01
N GLU A 43 8.46 -23.01 -34.03
CA GLU A 43 9.57 -22.51 -33.21
C GLU A 43 9.46 -22.94 -31.76
N LYS A 44 10.54 -23.58 -31.29
CA LYS A 44 10.60 -24.19 -29.96
C LYS A 44 10.43 -23.19 -28.81
N ASP A 45 10.95 -21.95 -28.95
CA ASP A 45 10.97 -20.95 -27.88
C ASP A 45 9.80 -19.96 -27.97
N ALA A 46 9.00 -20.03 -29.04
CA ALA A 46 7.87 -19.12 -29.26
C ALA A 46 6.81 -19.17 -28.14
N TYR A 47 6.57 -20.36 -27.58
CA TYR A 47 5.58 -20.54 -26.53
C TYR A 47 5.94 -19.76 -25.26
N SER A 48 7.20 -19.71 -24.87
CA SER A 48 7.63 -18.99 -23.65
C SER A 48 7.28 -17.50 -23.71
N ILE A 49 7.40 -16.89 -24.90
CA ILE A 49 7.07 -15.47 -25.13
C ILE A 49 5.55 -15.26 -25.15
N VAL A 50 4.84 -16.10 -25.89
CA VAL A 50 3.39 -15.93 -26.12
C VAL A 50 2.56 -16.28 -24.89
N SER A 51 2.97 -17.28 -24.09
CA SER A 51 2.24 -17.74 -22.91
C SER A 51 2.09 -16.68 -21.81
N GLU A 52 2.98 -15.69 -21.79
CA GLU A 52 2.88 -14.55 -20.87
C GLU A 52 1.81 -13.54 -21.29
N ILE A 53 1.48 -13.48 -22.58
CA ILE A 53 0.61 -12.47 -23.18
C ILE A 53 -0.78 -13.02 -23.45
N LEU A 54 -0.87 -14.24 -24.00
CA LEU A 54 -2.11 -14.84 -24.47
C LEU A 54 -2.60 -15.97 -23.57
N LYS A 55 -3.92 -16.05 -23.48
CA LYS A 55 -4.67 -17.19 -22.95
C LYS A 55 -5.59 -17.73 -24.05
N PRO A 56 -6.12 -18.96 -23.93
CA PRO A 56 -7.04 -19.50 -24.93
C PRO A 56 -8.20 -18.58 -25.27
N GLU A 57 -8.77 -17.90 -24.25
CA GLU A 57 -9.92 -16.99 -24.41
C GLU A 57 -9.60 -15.74 -25.24
N CYS A 58 -8.31 -15.43 -25.45
CA CYS A 58 -7.88 -14.26 -26.23
C CYS A 58 -8.18 -14.41 -27.74
N PHE A 59 -8.34 -15.63 -28.21
CA PHE A 59 -8.60 -15.91 -29.62
C PHE A 59 -10.06 -15.63 -29.98
N TYR A 60 -10.29 -15.06 -31.14
CA TYR A 60 -11.63 -14.76 -31.64
C TYR A 60 -12.28 -16.02 -32.24
N GLU A 61 -11.53 -16.76 -33.07
CA GLU A 61 -12.02 -17.98 -33.68
C GLU A 61 -12.00 -19.14 -32.67
N LYS A 62 -13.12 -19.83 -32.53
CA LYS A 62 -13.24 -20.98 -31.63
C LYS A 62 -12.27 -22.14 -31.99
N ALA A 63 -11.96 -22.29 -33.26
CA ALA A 63 -10.95 -23.26 -33.72
C ALA A 63 -9.57 -22.85 -33.17
N HIS A 64 -9.19 -21.59 -33.25
CA HIS A 64 -7.91 -21.08 -32.73
C HIS A 64 -7.80 -21.20 -31.22
N GLU A 65 -8.88 -20.89 -30.49
CA GLU A 65 -8.95 -21.08 -29.03
C GLU A 65 -8.64 -22.53 -28.65
N LYS A 66 -9.26 -23.50 -29.32
CA LYS A 66 -9.04 -24.95 -29.09
C LYS A 66 -7.64 -25.39 -29.45
N ILE A 67 -7.10 -24.93 -30.57
CA ILE A 67 -5.72 -25.24 -30.98
C ILE A 67 -4.74 -24.70 -29.95
N TYR A 68 -4.91 -23.44 -29.52
CA TYR A 68 -4.03 -22.84 -28.50
C TYR A 68 -4.16 -23.56 -27.16
N ALA A 69 -5.36 -23.98 -26.75
CA ALA A 69 -5.57 -24.75 -25.53
C ALA A 69 -4.85 -26.13 -25.61
N ALA A 70 -4.81 -26.78 -26.77
CA ALA A 70 -4.05 -28.01 -26.96
C ALA A 70 -2.52 -27.76 -26.88
N ILE A 71 -2.04 -26.64 -27.41
CA ILE A 71 -0.65 -26.19 -27.28
C ILE A 71 -0.28 -25.95 -25.81
N VAL A 72 -1.13 -25.30 -25.05
CA VAL A 72 -0.93 -25.06 -23.60
C VAL A 72 -0.80 -26.38 -22.84
N ASP A 73 -1.66 -27.36 -23.10
CA ASP A 73 -1.59 -28.66 -22.44
C ASP A 73 -0.28 -29.41 -22.75
N LEU A 74 0.17 -29.37 -24.00
CA LEU A 74 1.44 -29.98 -24.40
C LEU A 74 2.61 -29.31 -23.70
N ALA A 75 2.62 -27.99 -23.63
CA ALA A 75 3.68 -27.23 -22.99
C ALA A 75 3.72 -27.46 -21.47
N ILE A 76 2.57 -27.47 -20.78
CA ILE A 76 2.47 -27.80 -19.36
C ILE A 76 2.99 -29.20 -19.07
N SER A 77 2.69 -30.14 -19.96
CA SER A 77 3.16 -31.53 -19.87
C SER A 77 4.62 -31.74 -20.32
N GLN A 78 5.36 -30.65 -20.61
CA GLN A 78 6.73 -30.65 -21.12
C GLN A 78 6.92 -31.50 -22.37
N ARG A 79 5.89 -31.60 -23.21
CA ARG A 79 5.93 -32.31 -24.50
C ARG A 79 6.27 -31.34 -25.61
N PRO A 80 6.95 -31.79 -26.67
CA PRO A 80 7.25 -30.93 -27.81
C PRO A 80 5.96 -30.41 -28.44
N VAL A 81 5.98 -29.11 -28.84
CA VAL A 81 4.88 -28.47 -29.55
C VAL A 81 5.25 -28.40 -31.02
N ASP A 82 4.62 -29.23 -31.81
CA ASP A 82 4.73 -29.25 -33.26
C ASP A 82 3.38 -29.68 -33.91
N MET A 83 3.30 -29.59 -35.22
CA MET A 83 2.09 -29.93 -35.99
C MET A 83 1.53 -31.31 -35.66
N LEU A 84 2.40 -32.32 -35.48
CA LEU A 84 1.99 -33.70 -35.27
C LEU A 84 1.47 -33.91 -33.85
N THR A 85 2.18 -33.37 -32.86
CA THR A 85 1.80 -33.48 -31.45
C THR A 85 0.54 -32.72 -31.14
N VAL A 86 0.32 -31.51 -31.73
CA VAL A 86 -0.91 -30.73 -31.62
C VAL A 86 -2.09 -31.46 -32.24
N THR A 87 -1.89 -32.08 -33.45
CA THR A 87 -2.94 -32.87 -34.09
C THR A 87 -3.32 -34.10 -33.25
N GLU A 88 -2.33 -34.81 -32.67
CA GLU A 88 -2.60 -35.93 -31.76
C GLU A 88 -3.33 -35.49 -30.49
N GLN A 89 -2.96 -34.36 -29.90
CA GLN A 89 -3.60 -33.82 -28.72
C GLN A 89 -5.05 -33.42 -28.96
N LEU A 90 -5.34 -32.77 -30.11
CA LEU A 90 -6.69 -32.43 -30.54
C LEU A 90 -7.54 -33.67 -30.81
N LYS A 91 -6.95 -34.73 -31.37
CA LYS A 91 -7.61 -36.01 -31.58
C LYS A 91 -7.97 -36.68 -30.24
N LYS A 92 -7.08 -36.65 -29.24
CA LYS A 92 -7.35 -37.13 -27.87
C LYS A 92 -8.47 -36.39 -27.20
N ARG A 93 -8.59 -35.06 -27.43
CA ARG A 93 -9.68 -34.23 -26.94
C ARG A 93 -10.99 -34.40 -27.69
N GLY A 94 -10.99 -35.08 -28.83
CA GLY A 94 -12.15 -35.22 -29.72
C GLY A 94 -12.54 -33.93 -30.46
N GLU A 95 -11.63 -32.96 -30.54
CA GLU A 95 -11.85 -31.64 -31.09
C GLU A 95 -11.24 -31.44 -32.50
N LEU A 96 -10.54 -32.45 -33.04
CA LEU A 96 -9.79 -32.33 -34.29
C LEU A 96 -10.67 -31.95 -35.47
N ASP A 97 -11.87 -32.53 -35.58
CA ASP A 97 -12.79 -32.26 -36.70
C ASP A 97 -13.40 -30.86 -36.58
N GLU A 98 -13.63 -30.40 -35.36
CA GLU A 98 -14.20 -29.07 -35.12
C GLU A 98 -13.23 -27.93 -35.48
N VAL A 99 -11.92 -28.16 -35.40
CA VAL A 99 -10.89 -27.17 -35.77
C VAL A 99 -10.53 -27.21 -37.26
N GLY A 100 -11.17 -28.07 -38.08
CA GLY A 100 -10.92 -28.18 -39.52
C GLY A 100 -9.94 -29.29 -39.92
N GLY A 101 -9.67 -30.22 -38.99
CA GLY A 101 -8.86 -31.40 -39.26
C GLY A 101 -7.36 -31.14 -39.42
N PRO A 102 -6.58 -32.18 -39.74
CA PRO A 102 -5.11 -32.07 -39.86
C PRO A 102 -4.68 -31.13 -40.99
N PHE A 103 -5.52 -30.97 -42.01
CA PHE A 103 -5.24 -30.08 -43.14
C PHE A 103 -5.16 -28.64 -42.71
N TYR A 104 -6.11 -28.17 -41.85
CA TYR A 104 -6.11 -26.81 -41.34
C TYR A 104 -4.88 -26.51 -40.48
N ILE A 105 -4.49 -27.45 -39.63
CA ILE A 105 -3.27 -27.31 -38.78
C ILE A 105 -2.02 -27.18 -39.68
N SER A 106 -1.92 -27.98 -40.75
CA SER A 106 -0.85 -27.85 -41.72
C SER A 106 -0.88 -26.50 -42.46
N GLN A 107 -2.08 -26.00 -42.78
CA GLN A 107 -2.22 -24.68 -43.42
C GLN A 107 -1.72 -23.55 -42.53
N LEU A 108 -1.96 -23.62 -41.22
CA LEU A 108 -1.47 -22.60 -40.25
C LEU A 108 0.05 -22.49 -40.26
N THR A 109 0.77 -23.62 -40.32
CA THR A 109 2.23 -23.61 -40.40
C THR A 109 2.77 -23.04 -41.70
N GLY A 110 2.02 -23.19 -42.81
CA GLY A 110 2.38 -22.64 -44.11
C GLY A 110 2.16 -21.11 -44.24
N LYS A 111 1.36 -20.50 -43.36
CA LYS A 111 1.07 -19.04 -43.37
C LYS A 111 2.11 -18.20 -42.63
N VAL A 112 3.06 -18.79 -41.96
CA VAL A 112 4.08 -18.10 -41.19
C VAL A 112 5.13 -17.51 -42.12
N ALA A 113 5.12 -16.18 -42.29
CA ALA A 113 6.14 -15.48 -43.04
C ALA A 113 7.42 -15.20 -42.24
N SER A 114 7.30 -14.97 -40.95
CA SER A 114 8.41 -14.74 -39.99
C SER A 114 7.89 -14.79 -38.56
N SER A 115 8.64 -15.43 -37.68
CA SER A 115 8.38 -15.47 -36.23
C SER A 115 8.99 -14.30 -35.49
N ALA A 116 9.83 -13.49 -36.16
CA ALA A 116 10.58 -12.37 -35.57
C ALA A 116 9.67 -11.33 -34.81
N HIS A 117 8.37 -11.30 -35.11
CA HIS A 117 7.42 -10.34 -34.52
C HIS A 117 6.29 -11.02 -33.75
N ILE A 118 6.47 -12.27 -33.30
CA ILE A 118 5.42 -13.05 -32.65
C ILE A 118 4.88 -12.36 -31.39
N GLU A 119 5.75 -11.73 -30.61
CA GLU A 119 5.37 -10.97 -29.42
C GLU A 119 4.44 -9.81 -29.77
N TYR A 120 4.79 -9.05 -30.82
CA TYR A 120 3.97 -7.92 -31.26
C TYR A 120 2.60 -8.37 -31.76
N HIS A 121 2.55 -9.48 -32.51
CA HIS A 121 1.30 -10.09 -32.95
C HIS A 121 0.44 -10.56 -31.77
N ALA A 122 1.06 -11.22 -30.76
CA ALA A 122 0.38 -11.62 -29.55
C ALA A 122 -0.20 -10.43 -28.78
N ARG A 123 0.54 -9.32 -28.66
CA ARG A 123 0.05 -8.09 -28.04
C ARG A 123 -1.17 -7.48 -28.75
N ILE A 124 -1.21 -7.53 -30.09
CA ILE A 124 -2.38 -7.07 -30.87
C ILE A 124 -3.59 -7.96 -30.59
N ILE A 125 -3.42 -9.30 -30.57
CA ILE A 125 -4.51 -10.23 -30.25
C ILE A 125 -5.06 -9.95 -28.85
N ALA A 126 -4.19 -9.79 -27.85
CA ALA A 126 -4.58 -9.44 -26.49
C ALA A 126 -5.33 -8.11 -26.41
N GLN A 127 -4.89 -7.11 -27.18
CA GLN A 127 -5.58 -5.81 -27.28
C GLN A 127 -6.98 -5.93 -27.89
N LYS A 128 -7.14 -6.77 -28.93
CA LYS A 128 -8.47 -7.05 -29.53
C LYS A 128 -9.38 -7.80 -28.58
N TYR A 129 -8.83 -8.75 -27.81
CA TYR A 129 -9.57 -9.44 -26.76
C TYR A 129 -10.07 -8.48 -25.68
N LEU A 130 -9.20 -7.60 -25.18
CA LEU A 130 -9.55 -6.57 -24.21
C LEU A 130 -10.70 -5.69 -24.70
N ALA A 131 -10.65 -5.29 -25.97
CA ALA A 131 -11.73 -4.51 -26.59
C ALA A 131 -13.06 -5.28 -26.63
N ARG A 132 -13.03 -6.61 -26.90
CA ARG A 132 -14.23 -7.48 -26.86
C ARG A 132 -14.76 -7.61 -25.43
N GLU A 133 -13.88 -7.79 -24.45
CA GLU A 133 -14.25 -7.83 -23.02
C GLU A 133 -14.96 -6.53 -22.61
N LEU A 134 -14.42 -5.37 -23.00
CA LEU A 134 -15.04 -4.07 -22.71
C LEU A 134 -16.42 -3.92 -23.41
N ILE A 135 -16.55 -4.35 -24.66
CA ILE A 135 -17.84 -4.32 -25.37
C ILE A 135 -18.86 -5.22 -24.66
N SER A 136 -18.48 -6.44 -24.31
CA SER A 136 -19.35 -7.38 -23.61
C SER A 136 -19.77 -6.84 -22.24
N PHE A 137 -18.82 -6.26 -21.51
CA PHE A 137 -19.06 -5.64 -20.21
C PHE A 137 -20.02 -4.45 -20.30
N THR A 138 -19.77 -3.50 -21.23
CA THR A 138 -20.64 -2.33 -21.38
C THR A 138 -22.06 -2.72 -21.78
N ALA A 139 -22.21 -3.73 -22.62
CA ALA A 139 -23.49 -4.27 -23.00
C ALA A 139 -24.24 -4.92 -21.83
N MET A 140 -23.53 -5.63 -20.96
CA MET A 140 -24.10 -6.20 -19.73
C MET A 140 -24.57 -5.08 -18.79
N ILE A 141 -23.77 -4.06 -18.57
CA ILE A 141 -24.16 -2.90 -17.73
C ILE A 141 -25.34 -2.16 -18.33
N GLN A 142 -25.33 -1.95 -19.65
CA GLN A 142 -26.47 -1.32 -20.34
C GLN A 142 -27.75 -2.12 -20.11
N SER A 143 -27.72 -3.44 -20.27
CA SER A 143 -28.89 -4.30 -20.05
C SER A 143 -29.41 -4.22 -18.62
N LYS A 144 -28.52 -4.21 -17.64
CA LYS A 144 -28.89 -4.11 -16.21
C LYS A 144 -29.41 -2.72 -15.84
N ALA A 145 -28.93 -1.66 -16.50
CA ALA A 145 -29.38 -0.29 -16.26
C ALA A 145 -30.82 -0.03 -16.70
N PHE A 146 -31.38 -0.88 -17.57
CA PHE A 146 -32.81 -0.85 -17.96
C PHE A 146 -33.70 -1.67 -17.00
N ASP A 147 -33.10 -2.41 -16.06
CA ASP A 147 -33.84 -3.21 -15.07
C ASP A 147 -34.11 -2.35 -13.84
N GLU A 148 -35.33 -1.87 -13.69
CA GLU A 148 -35.78 -1.03 -12.57
C GLU A 148 -35.71 -1.74 -11.18
N THR A 149 -35.47 -3.06 -11.14
CA THR A 149 -35.36 -3.81 -9.90
C THR A 149 -33.95 -3.75 -9.31
N ILE A 150 -32.97 -3.30 -10.06
CA ILE A 150 -31.56 -3.21 -9.64
C ILE A 150 -31.28 -1.81 -9.10
N ASP A 151 -30.71 -1.73 -7.90
CA ASP A 151 -30.28 -0.47 -7.34
C ASP A 151 -29.11 0.11 -8.14
N VAL A 152 -29.18 1.42 -8.42
CA VAL A 152 -28.16 2.12 -9.22
C VAL A 152 -26.80 2.11 -8.52
N GLU A 153 -26.76 2.18 -7.18
CA GLU A 153 -25.51 2.14 -6.41
C GLU A 153 -24.85 0.76 -6.53
N ASP A 154 -25.63 -0.32 -6.44
CA ASP A 154 -25.13 -1.69 -6.64
C ASP A 154 -24.60 -1.90 -8.06
N LEU A 155 -25.30 -1.36 -9.06
CA LEU A 155 -24.87 -1.43 -10.46
C LEU A 155 -23.55 -0.68 -10.70
N MET A 156 -23.40 0.50 -10.09
CA MET A 156 -22.14 1.27 -10.17
C MET A 156 -20.99 0.51 -9.52
N GLN A 157 -21.19 -0.09 -8.35
CA GLN A 157 -20.19 -0.91 -7.68
C GLN A 157 -19.77 -2.13 -8.52
N GLU A 158 -20.73 -2.83 -9.12
CA GLU A 158 -20.44 -3.96 -10.03
C GLU A 158 -19.63 -3.50 -11.24
N ALA A 159 -19.98 -2.34 -11.82
CA ALA A 159 -19.27 -1.76 -12.95
C ALA A 159 -17.82 -1.41 -12.60
N GLU A 160 -17.60 -0.78 -11.47
CA GLU A 160 -16.26 -0.44 -10.97
C GLU A 160 -15.40 -1.68 -10.73
N GLY A 161 -15.97 -2.70 -10.06
CA GLY A 161 -15.27 -3.95 -9.78
C GLY A 161 -14.82 -4.66 -11.06
N LYS A 162 -15.69 -4.71 -12.07
CA LYS A 162 -15.39 -5.38 -13.34
C LYS A 162 -14.36 -4.63 -14.18
N LEU A 163 -14.46 -3.29 -14.24
CA LEU A 163 -13.44 -2.45 -14.87
C LEU A 163 -12.07 -2.62 -14.21
N PHE A 164 -12.05 -2.75 -12.88
CA PHE A 164 -10.82 -3.00 -12.14
C PHE A 164 -10.19 -4.34 -12.49
N GLU A 165 -10.98 -5.44 -12.54
CA GLU A 165 -10.49 -6.76 -12.99
C GLU A 165 -9.87 -6.69 -14.39
N ILE A 166 -10.57 -6.06 -15.35
CA ILE A 166 -10.11 -5.89 -16.72
C ILE A 166 -8.79 -5.09 -16.76
N SER A 167 -8.70 -4.02 -15.96
CA SER A 167 -7.50 -3.19 -15.87
C SER A 167 -6.32 -3.93 -15.25
N GLN A 168 -6.53 -4.72 -14.18
CA GLN A 168 -5.47 -5.47 -13.51
C GLN A 168 -4.86 -6.56 -14.40
N ARG A 169 -5.64 -7.21 -15.23
CA ARG A 169 -5.14 -8.24 -16.17
C ARG A 169 -4.11 -7.68 -17.16
N ASN A 170 -4.16 -6.37 -17.41
CA ASN A 170 -3.33 -5.70 -18.42
C ASN A 170 -2.03 -5.07 -17.88
N VAL A 171 -1.85 -5.04 -16.55
CA VAL A 171 -0.66 -4.45 -15.92
C VAL A 171 0.36 -5.53 -15.58
N LYS A 172 0.93 -6.18 -16.60
CA LYS A 172 2.20 -6.90 -16.41
C LYS A 172 3.33 -5.90 -16.67
N LYS A 173 4.13 -5.62 -15.63
CA LYS A 173 5.42 -4.93 -15.80
C LYS A 173 6.34 -5.85 -16.60
N ASP A 174 6.92 -5.33 -17.65
CA ASP A 174 7.97 -6.03 -18.39
C ASP A 174 9.13 -6.39 -17.44
N VAL A 175 9.70 -7.58 -17.65
CA VAL A 175 10.93 -8.00 -16.96
C VAL A 175 12.03 -7.03 -17.37
N THR A 176 12.59 -6.30 -16.43
CA THR A 176 13.65 -5.33 -16.68
C THR A 176 15.02 -5.98 -16.43
N GLN A 177 15.96 -5.83 -17.35
CA GLN A 177 17.32 -6.28 -17.14
C GLN A 177 17.92 -5.55 -15.93
N ILE A 178 18.73 -6.26 -15.14
CA ILE A 178 19.27 -5.74 -13.86
C ILE A 178 20.18 -4.51 -14.04
N ASN A 179 20.90 -4.39 -15.18
CA ASN A 179 21.89 -3.32 -15.36
C ASN A 179 21.35 -1.90 -15.24
N PRO A 180 20.22 -1.49 -15.87
CA PRO A 180 19.65 -0.16 -15.66
C PRO A 180 19.18 0.04 -14.22
N VAL A 181 18.68 -1.02 -13.55
CA VAL A 181 18.23 -0.97 -12.16
C VAL A 181 19.40 -0.75 -11.20
N ILE A 182 20.56 -1.36 -11.46
CA ILE A 182 21.79 -1.11 -10.68
C ILE A 182 22.20 0.37 -10.77
N LYS A 183 22.16 0.96 -11.97
CA LYS A 183 22.49 2.38 -12.13
C LYS A 183 21.57 3.30 -11.33
N GLU A 184 20.27 3.01 -11.35
CA GLU A 184 19.28 3.75 -10.56
C GLU A 184 19.55 3.60 -9.05
N ALA A 185 19.82 2.37 -8.58
CA ALA A 185 20.18 2.09 -7.20
C ALA A 185 21.43 2.84 -6.76
N MET A 186 22.46 2.91 -7.60
CA MET A 186 23.69 3.66 -7.30
C MET A 186 23.43 5.16 -7.15
N VAL A 187 22.59 5.74 -8.01
CA VAL A 187 22.19 7.16 -7.88
C VAL A 187 21.44 7.43 -6.58
N LEU A 188 20.59 6.49 -6.15
CA LEU A 188 19.88 6.60 -4.85
C LEU A 188 20.84 6.48 -3.67
N LEU A 189 21.84 5.60 -3.73
CA LEU A 189 22.89 5.48 -2.71
C LEU A 189 23.74 6.74 -2.62
N GLU A 190 24.16 7.34 -3.74
CA GLU A 190 24.89 8.60 -3.76
C GLU A 190 24.07 9.75 -3.16
N LYS A 191 22.77 9.84 -3.47
CA LYS A 191 21.88 10.81 -2.86
C LYS A 191 21.76 10.62 -1.34
N ALA A 192 21.62 9.38 -0.88
CA ALA A 192 21.55 9.08 0.56
C ALA A 192 22.86 9.41 1.28
N ALA A 193 24.01 9.11 0.68
CA ALA A 193 25.34 9.43 1.23
C ALA A 193 25.58 10.94 1.36
N ASN A 194 25.03 11.74 0.45
CA ASN A 194 25.17 13.20 0.46
C ASN A 194 24.18 13.91 1.40
N GLN A 195 23.19 13.19 1.96
CA GLN A 195 22.29 13.74 2.97
C GLN A 195 22.97 13.74 4.34
N LYS A 196 23.06 14.91 4.97
CA LYS A 196 23.78 15.14 6.25
C LYS A 196 23.35 14.23 7.42
N GLU A 197 22.20 13.54 7.33
CA GLU A 197 21.65 12.71 8.40
C GLU A 197 21.44 11.24 7.99
N GLY A 198 21.91 10.82 6.80
CA GLY A 198 21.87 9.40 6.39
C GLY A 198 20.45 8.82 6.19
N LEU A 199 19.43 9.67 6.01
CA LEU A 199 18.05 9.24 5.84
C LEU A 199 17.78 9.00 4.35
N SER A 200 17.41 7.78 4.00
CA SER A 200 17.05 7.41 2.60
C SER A 200 15.58 7.66 2.28
N GLY A 201 14.71 7.67 3.28
CA GLY A 201 13.26 7.83 3.16
C GLY A 201 12.75 9.21 3.59
N LEU A 202 11.42 9.34 3.66
CA LEU A 202 10.74 10.55 4.11
C LEU A 202 10.85 10.70 5.63
N ARG A 203 11.27 11.87 6.10
CA ARG A 203 11.38 12.19 7.52
C ARG A 203 10.03 12.21 8.19
N THR A 204 9.90 11.57 9.35
CA THR A 204 8.68 11.57 10.16
C THR A 204 8.60 12.79 11.10
N GLY A 205 9.77 13.34 11.45
CA GLY A 205 9.93 14.36 12.48
C GLY A 205 10.03 13.79 13.90
N PHE A 206 10.05 12.46 14.01
CA PHE A 206 10.36 11.77 15.27
C PHE A 206 11.75 11.13 15.13
N GLU A 207 12.76 11.75 15.75
CA GLU A 207 14.18 11.37 15.57
C GLU A 207 14.46 9.89 15.85
N GLY A 208 13.88 9.35 16.92
CA GLY A 208 14.04 7.95 17.27
C GLY A 208 13.49 7.01 16.20
N LEU A 209 12.35 7.38 15.61
CA LEU A 209 11.71 6.63 14.53
C LEU A 209 12.52 6.74 13.23
N ASP A 210 12.95 7.96 12.89
CA ASP A 210 13.76 8.21 11.71
C ASP A 210 15.12 7.49 11.77
N LYS A 211 15.79 7.45 12.93
CA LYS A 211 17.03 6.69 13.13
C LYS A 211 16.84 5.18 12.94
N MET A 212 15.70 4.62 13.39
CA MET A 212 15.43 3.18 13.30
C MET A 212 14.96 2.74 11.91
N THR A 213 14.19 3.57 11.22
CA THR A 213 13.57 3.24 9.93
C THR A 213 14.31 3.82 8.72
N SER A 214 15.26 4.74 8.95
CA SER A 214 15.84 5.62 7.92
C SER A 214 14.78 6.45 7.17
N GLY A 215 13.65 6.77 7.85
CA GLY A 215 12.46 7.43 7.30
C GLY A 215 11.54 6.46 6.53
N TRP A 216 10.36 6.95 6.13
CA TRP A 216 9.41 6.14 5.34
C TRP A 216 9.91 5.93 3.91
N GLN A 217 10.08 4.65 3.53
CA GLN A 217 10.62 4.30 2.22
C GLN A 217 9.54 4.31 1.14
N ASN A 218 9.91 4.72 -0.06
CA ASN A 218 9.02 4.69 -1.21
C ASN A 218 8.52 3.28 -1.51
N SER A 219 7.29 3.17 -2.00
CA SER A 219 6.61 1.91 -2.32
C SER A 219 6.28 1.02 -1.12
N ASP A 220 6.54 1.46 0.12
CA ASP A 220 6.20 0.67 1.31
C ASP A 220 4.75 0.87 1.75
N LEU A 221 4.17 -0.23 2.22
CA LEU A 221 2.91 -0.24 2.98
C LEU A 221 3.25 -0.35 4.46
N ILE A 222 2.94 0.70 5.20
CA ILE A 222 3.16 0.80 6.64
C ILE A 222 1.81 0.67 7.35
N ILE A 223 1.71 -0.27 8.29
CA ILE A 223 0.52 -0.43 9.11
C ILE A 223 0.83 0.12 10.50
N ILE A 224 0.00 1.07 10.96
CA ILE A 224 0.07 1.59 12.33
C ILE A 224 -1.19 1.15 13.06
N ALA A 225 -1.04 0.24 14.02
CA ALA A 225 -2.17 -0.33 14.71
C ALA A 225 -2.15 -0.02 16.21
N ALA A 226 -3.34 0.18 16.76
CA ALA A 226 -3.53 0.40 18.20
C ALA A 226 -4.96 0.09 18.64
N ARG A 227 -5.16 -0.06 19.94
CA ARG A 227 -6.49 -0.07 20.55
C ARG A 227 -7.14 1.33 20.45
N PRO A 228 -8.49 1.43 20.50
CA PRO A 228 -9.17 2.73 20.63
C PRO A 228 -8.58 3.58 21.76
N ALA A 229 -8.59 4.89 21.60
CA ALA A 229 -8.08 5.86 22.56
C ALA A 229 -6.55 5.84 22.84
N MET A 230 -5.78 4.99 22.18
CA MET A 230 -4.31 5.01 22.25
C MET A 230 -3.65 6.18 21.50
N GLY A 231 -4.42 6.89 20.67
CA GLY A 231 -3.94 8.08 19.96
C GLY A 231 -3.46 7.84 18.55
N LYS A 232 -3.99 6.81 17.80
CA LYS A 232 -3.62 6.55 16.38
C LYS A 232 -3.71 7.82 15.52
N THR A 233 -4.89 8.44 15.46
CA THR A 233 -5.12 9.67 14.70
C THR A 233 -4.24 10.81 15.19
N ALA A 234 -4.03 10.94 16.51
CA ALA A 234 -3.15 11.98 17.08
C ALA A 234 -1.68 11.80 16.64
N PHE A 235 -1.21 10.54 16.57
CA PHE A 235 0.15 10.23 16.12
C PHE A 235 0.36 10.63 14.66
N VAL A 236 -0.55 10.20 13.77
CA VAL A 236 -0.42 10.51 12.34
C VAL A 236 -0.62 12.00 12.04
N LEU A 237 -1.46 12.70 12.80
CA LEU A 237 -1.61 14.16 12.68
C LEU A 237 -0.36 14.91 13.16
N SER A 238 0.27 14.49 14.28
CA SER A 238 1.55 15.05 14.73
C SER A 238 2.65 14.81 13.69
N MET A 239 2.70 13.62 13.12
CA MET A 239 3.64 13.26 12.06
C MET A 239 3.37 14.05 10.78
N ALA A 240 2.11 14.12 10.31
CA ALA A 240 1.73 14.87 9.11
C ALA A 240 2.07 16.36 9.25
N LYS A 241 1.82 16.93 10.42
CA LYS A 241 2.24 18.30 10.76
C LYS A 241 3.76 18.45 10.66
N ASN A 242 4.52 17.56 11.30
CA ASN A 242 5.98 17.63 11.23
C ASN A 242 6.49 17.53 9.80
N MET A 243 5.94 16.60 9.01
CA MET A 243 6.32 16.42 7.60
C MET A 243 6.01 17.64 6.75
N ALA A 244 4.80 18.19 6.88
CA ALA A 244 4.35 19.30 6.05
C ALA A 244 4.95 20.63 6.47
N VAL A 245 4.96 20.94 7.76
CA VAL A 245 5.41 22.24 8.28
C VAL A 245 6.94 22.30 8.34
N ASN A 246 7.58 21.26 8.95
CA ASN A 246 9.03 21.33 9.19
C ASN A 246 9.85 20.97 7.95
N PHE A 247 9.33 20.07 7.08
CA PHE A 247 10.05 19.52 5.93
C PHE A 247 9.41 19.85 4.59
N ASN A 248 8.33 20.61 4.57
CA ASN A 248 7.58 20.98 3.37
C ASN A 248 7.24 19.77 2.48
N THR A 249 6.95 18.62 3.12
CA THR A 249 6.61 17.37 2.44
C THR A 249 5.11 17.32 2.23
N PRO A 250 4.60 17.22 0.98
CA PRO A 250 3.18 17.15 0.71
C PRO A 250 2.57 15.81 1.20
N VAL A 251 1.55 15.91 2.06
CA VAL A 251 0.87 14.80 2.72
C VAL A 251 -0.59 14.76 2.30
N ALA A 252 -1.11 13.58 1.92
CA ALA A 252 -2.54 13.37 1.75
C ALA A 252 -3.09 12.50 2.89
N LEU A 253 -4.17 12.95 3.51
CA LEU A 253 -4.85 12.26 4.61
C LEU A 253 -6.28 11.92 4.19
N PHE A 254 -6.59 10.63 4.13
CA PHE A 254 -7.92 10.10 3.90
C PHE A 254 -8.54 9.67 5.23
N SER A 255 -9.57 10.39 5.67
CA SER A 255 -10.27 10.12 6.93
C SER A 255 -11.64 9.54 6.68
N LEU A 256 -11.80 8.27 7.04
CA LEU A 256 -13.06 7.55 6.87
C LEU A 256 -13.94 7.60 8.12
N GLU A 257 -13.39 8.08 9.24
CA GLU A 257 -14.09 8.17 10.54
C GLU A 257 -14.45 9.59 10.92
N MET A 258 -13.61 10.57 10.55
CA MET A 258 -13.74 11.94 11.00
C MET A 258 -13.90 12.91 9.84
N SER A 259 -14.76 13.93 10.02
CA SER A 259 -14.89 15.00 9.03
C SER A 259 -13.64 15.89 8.94
N ASN A 260 -13.45 16.57 7.80
CA ASN A 260 -12.35 17.51 7.57
C ASN A 260 -12.24 18.55 8.68
N VAL A 261 -13.37 19.13 9.12
CA VAL A 261 -13.38 20.13 10.20
C VAL A 261 -12.90 19.55 11.53
N GLN A 262 -13.27 18.30 11.84
CA GLN A 262 -12.81 17.65 13.07
C GLN A 262 -11.29 17.37 13.04
N LEU A 263 -10.75 16.98 11.88
CA LEU A 263 -9.31 16.78 11.71
C LEU A 263 -8.53 18.08 11.83
N VAL A 264 -9.00 19.14 11.14
CA VAL A 264 -8.38 20.47 11.22
C VAL A 264 -8.41 21.01 12.64
N ASN A 265 -9.51 20.84 13.37
CA ASN A 265 -9.59 21.22 14.78
C ASN A 265 -8.56 20.47 15.63
N ARG A 266 -8.33 19.16 15.38
CA ARG A 266 -7.27 18.40 16.08
C ARG A 266 -5.87 18.88 15.70
N LEU A 267 -5.63 19.26 14.44
CA LEU A 267 -4.37 19.87 14.02
C LEU A 267 -4.14 21.21 14.70
N ILE A 268 -5.18 22.07 14.82
CA ILE A 268 -5.12 23.33 15.53
C ILE A 268 -4.77 23.11 17.00
N VAL A 269 -5.46 22.19 17.69
CA VAL A 269 -5.14 21.82 19.08
C VAL A 269 -3.68 21.40 19.22
N ASN A 270 -3.20 20.59 18.28
CA ASN A 270 -1.83 20.05 18.28
C ASN A 270 -0.76 21.13 18.07
N VAL A 271 -0.98 22.03 17.11
CA VAL A 271 -0.03 23.11 16.74
C VAL A 271 -0.07 24.26 17.74
N CYS A 272 -1.29 24.71 18.08
CA CYS A 272 -1.45 25.86 18.96
C CYS A 272 -1.21 25.52 20.42
N GLU A 273 -1.23 24.23 20.82
CA GLU A 273 -1.12 23.79 22.21
C GLU A 273 -2.16 24.47 23.13
N ILE A 274 -3.39 24.57 22.64
CA ILE A 274 -4.55 25.02 23.36
C ILE A 274 -5.44 23.82 23.64
N PRO A 275 -5.92 23.61 24.88
CA PRO A 275 -6.77 22.48 25.22
C PRO A 275 -8.00 22.39 24.31
N GLY A 276 -8.27 21.18 23.80
CA GLY A 276 -9.34 20.94 22.83
C GLY A 276 -10.74 21.33 23.35
N GLU A 277 -10.97 21.26 24.65
CA GLU A 277 -12.22 21.69 25.28
C GLU A 277 -12.45 23.19 25.12
N LYS A 278 -11.40 24.02 25.27
CA LYS A 278 -11.45 25.45 25.08
C LYS A 278 -11.75 25.83 23.64
N ILE A 279 -11.07 25.20 22.69
CA ILE A 279 -11.32 25.40 21.23
C ILE A 279 -12.76 25.03 20.90
N LYS A 280 -13.24 23.87 21.37
CA LYS A 280 -14.58 23.37 21.11
C LYS A 280 -15.67 24.25 21.70
N SER A 281 -15.44 24.83 22.92
CA SER A 281 -16.39 25.72 23.60
C SER A 281 -16.28 27.18 23.16
N GLY A 282 -15.22 27.54 22.41
CA GLY A 282 -14.93 28.95 22.07
C GLY A 282 -14.53 29.84 23.28
N ARG A 283 -14.25 29.23 24.43
CA ARG A 283 -13.88 29.96 25.66
C ARG A 283 -12.38 30.13 25.77
N LEU A 284 -11.81 30.94 24.88
CA LEU A 284 -10.41 31.28 24.86
C LEU A 284 -10.15 32.61 25.58
N GLU A 285 -9.08 32.67 26.37
CA GLU A 285 -8.56 33.89 26.94
C GLU A 285 -7.90 34.75 25.85
N ASN A 286 -7.71 36.06 26.09
CA ASN A 286 -7.15 36.97 25.10
C ASN A 286 -5.76 36.51 24.60
N TYR A 287 -4.90 36.05 25.50
CA TYR A 287 -3.57 35.52 25.12
C TYR A 287 -3.65 34.22 24.30
N GLU A 288 -4.68 33.38 24.52
CA GLU A 288 -4.89 32.16 23.75
C GLU A 288 -5.36 32.48 22.33
N TRP A 289 -6.14 33.55 22.14
CA TRP A 289 -6.49 34.07 20.82
C TRP A 289 -5.25 34.57 20.07
N GLU A 290 -4.37 35.31 20.71
CA GLU A 290 -3.11 35.77 20.13
C GLU A 290 -2.20 34.57 19.77
N GLN A 291 -2.10 33.56 20.63
CA GLN A 291 -1.37 32.35 20.41
C GLN A 291 -1.94 31.56 19.22
N LEU A 292 -3.28 31.48 19.12
CA LEU A 292 -3.96 30.85 18.00
C LEU A 292 -3.63 31.54 16.67
N ASP A 293 -3.81 32.86 16.61
CA ASP A 293 -3.56 33.68 15.41
C ASP A 293 -2.11 33.63 14.95
N PHE A 294 -1.18 33.50 15.88
CA PHE A 294 0.24 33.38 15.56
C PHE A 294 0.57 32.01 15.02
N LYS A 295 0.21 30.94 15.73
CA LYS A 295 0.62 29.57 15.40
C LYS A 295 -0.18 28.95 14.24
N ILE A 296 -1.43 29.36 14.01
CA ILE A 296 -2.24 28.85 12.90
C ILE A 296 -1.64 29.20 11.54
N LYS A 297 -0.85 30.26 11.47
CA LYS A 297 -0.16 30.67 10.23
C LYS A 297 0.79 29.59 9.70
N GLU A 298 1.33 28.76 10.58
CA GLU A 298 2.18 27.63 10.20
C GLU A 298 1.41 26.58 9.38
N LEU A 299 0.07 26.52 9.55
CA LEU A 299 -0.78 25.56 8.85
C LEU A 299 -1.35 26.09 7.53
N TYR A 300 -1.45 27.42 7.34
CA TYR A 300 -2.08 27.98 6.13
C TYR A 300 -1.38 27.58 4.84
N ASP A 301 -0.05 27.55 4.86
CA ASP A 301 0.76 27.22 3.68
C ASP A 301 1.29 25.77 3.72
N ALA A 302 0.92 25.01 4.77
CA ALA A 302 1.38 23.63 4.90
C ALA A 302 0.73 22.72 3.83
N PRO A 303 1.50 21.94 3.08
CA PRO A 303 0.98 21.09 2.00
C PRO A 303 0.30 19.83 2.56
N ILE A 304 -0.81 20.02 3.30
CA ILE A 304 -1.64 18.95 3.86
C ILE A 304 -2.97 18.94 3.11
N TYR A 305 -3.28 17.81 2.47
CA TYR A 305 -4.51 17.59 1.70
C TYR A 305 -5.37 16.58 2.45
N VAL A 306 -6.62 16.92 2.71
CA VAL A 306 -7.55 16.10 3.52
C VAL A 306 -8.75 15.73 2.67
N ASP A 307 -9.16 14.46 2.75
CA ASP A 307 -10.38 13.92 2.14
C ASP A 307 -11.15 13.14 3.20
N ASP A 308 -12.44 13.48 3.41
CA ASP A 308 -13.31 12.85 4.41
C ASP A 308 -14.47 12.07 3.76
N THR A 309 -14.26 11.57 2.56
CA THR A 309 -15.24 10.71 1.88
C THR A 309 -15.50 9.45 2.70
N PRO A 310 -16.74 9.24 3.18
CA PRO A 310 -17.07 8.04 3.94
C PRO A 310 -17.08 6.81 3.03
N SER A 311 -16.79 5.64 3.58
CA SER A 311 -16.86 4.35 2.86
C SER A 311 -16.05 4.31 1.56
N LEU A 312 -14.89 4.94 1.54
CA LEU A 312 -14.02 5.08 0.38
C LEU A 312 -13.64 3.70 -0.20
N SER A 313 -13.93 3.49 -1.48
CA SER A 313 -13.51 2.28 -2.17
C SER A 313 -12.02 2.34 -2.55
N VAL A 314 -11.41 1.15 -2.71
CA VAL A 314 -10.01 1.06 -3.17
C VAL A 314 -9.83 1.71 -4.55
N PHE A 315 -10.83 1.59 -5.43
CA PHE A 315 -10.81 2.20 -6.77
C PHE A 315 -10.86 3.72 -6.70
N GLU A 316 -11.76 4.27 -5.89
CA GLU A 316 -11.89 5.71 -5.70
C GLU A 316 -10.63 6.30 -5.06
N LEU A 317 -10.09 5.63 -4.02
CA LEU A 317 -8.81 6.01 -3.42
C LEU A 317 -7.71 6.06 -4.48
N ARG A 318 -7.60 5.05 -5.34
CA ARG A 318 -6.58 4.99 -6.39
C ARG A 318 -6.69 6.15 -7.37
N THR A 319 -7.92 6.49 -7.78
CA THR A 319 -8.21 7.60 -8.69
C THR A 319 -7.84 8.94 -8.06
N LYS A 320 -8.27 9.17 -6.80
CA LYS A 320 -7.96 10.38 -6.05
C LYS A 320 -6.45 10.50 -5.78
N ALA A 321 -5.81 9.40 -5.38
CA ALA A 321 -4.36 9.35 -5.11
C ALA A 321 -3.53 9.70 -6.35
N ARG A 322 -3.84 9.11 -7.51
CA ARG A 322 -3.18 9.43 -8.79
C ARG A 322 -3.30 10.92 -9.14
N ARG A 323 -4.50 11.49 -8.96
CA ARG A 323 -4.75 12.91 -9.20
C ARG A 323 -3.93 13.77 -8.26
N LEU A 324 -3.97 13.49 -6.95
CA LEU A 324 -3.24 14.24 -5.92
C LEU A 324 -1.71 14.19 -6.13
N VAL A 325 -1.16 13.02 -6.48
CA VAL A 325 0.27 12.89 -6.79
C VAL A 325 0.65 13.71 -8.02
N ARG A 326 -0.17 13.70 -9.07
CA ARG A 326 0.11 14.43 -10.31
C ARG A 326 -0.05 15.94 -10.15
N GLU A 327 -1.10 16.41 -9.45
CA GLU A 327 -1.45 17.82 -9.37
C GLU A 327 -0.72 18.54 -8.23
N HIS A 328 -0.52 17.85 -7.11
CA HIS A 328 0.05 18.44 -5.89
C HIS A 328 1.38 17.81 -5.46
N GLY A 329 1.89 16.84 -6.20
CA GLY A 329 3.17 16.20 -5.90
C GLY A 329 3.21 15.46 -4.56
N ILE A 330 2.08 14.89 -4.13
CA ILE A 330 1.98 14.15 -2.85
C ILE A 330 3.10 13.12 -2.74
N LYS A 331 3.73 13.09 -1.56
CA LYS A 331 4.85 12.18 -1.24
C LYS A 331 4.46 11.04 -0.31
N ILE A 332 3.36 11.17 0.42
CA ILE A 332 2.87 10.17 1.35
C ILE A 332 1.36 10.22 1.45
N ILE A 333 0.73 9.05 1.58
CA ILE A 333 -0.70 8.90 1.80
C ILE A 333 -0.93 8.25 3.16
N ILE A 334 -1.86 8.80 3.94
CA ILE A 334 -2.28 8.29 5.25
C ILE A 334 -3.77 7.98 5.18
N ILE A 335 -4.18 6.80 5.65
CA ILE A 335 -5.58 6.33 5.63
C ILE A 335 -6.03 6.01 7.07
N ASP A 336 -7.05 6.71 7.56
CA ASP A 336 -7.64 6.53 8.90
C ASP A 336 -9.11 6.09 8.77
N TYR A 337 -9.45 4.82 8.92
CA TYR A 337 -8.67 3.61 9.09
C TYR A 337 -9.13 2.51 8.11
N LEU A 338 -8.27 1.55 7.87
CA LEU A 338 -8.39 0.53 6.83
C LEU A 338 -9.71 -0.27 6.88
N GLN A 339 -10.20 -0.60 8.09
CA GLN A 339 -11.41 -1.38 8.27
C GLN A 339 -12.71 -0.64 7.87
N LEU A 340 -12.67 0.65 7.58
CA LEU A 340 -13.82 1.37 7.02
C LEU A 340 -13.81 1.44 5.49
N MET A 341 -12.74 0.96 4.85
CA MET A 341 -12.68 0.87 3.40
C MET A 341 -13.57 -0.27 2.88
N ASN A 342 -14.05 -0.10 1.67
CA ASN A 342 -14.80 -1.11 0.93
C ASN A 342 -13.99 -1.59 -0.28
N ALA A 343 -14.05 -2.90 -0.55
CA ALA A 343 -13.57 -3.45 -1.82
C ALA A 343 -14.77 -3.58 -2.78
N SER A 344 -15.24 -2.45 -3.29
CA SER A 344 -16.44 -2.34 -4.12
C SER A 344 -16.43 -3.31 -5.31
N GLY A 345 -17.60 -3.86 -5.62
CA GLY A 345 -17.85 -4.67 -6.81
C GLY A 345 -17.44 -6.13 -6.72
N MET A 346 -16.94 -6.59 -5.58
CA MET A 346 -16.59 -7.99 -5.34
C MET A 346 -17.42 -8.56 -4.18
N SER A 347 -18.03 -9.73 -4.37
CA SER A 347 -18.66 -10.45 -3.27
C SER A 347 -17.60 -11.27 -2.51
N PHE A 348 -17.48 -11.02 -1.21
CA PHE A 348 -16.56 -11.74 -0.34
C PHE A 348 -17.29 -12.70 0.56
N GLY A 349 -16.71 -13.87 0.80
CA GLY A 349 -17.25 -14.85 1.73
C GLY A 349 -17.04 -14.46 3.20
N SER A 350 -16.08 -13.58 3.49
CA SER A 350 -15.78 -13.08 4.83
C SER A 350 -15.14 -11.70 4.81
N ARG A 351 -15.27 -10.97 5.93
CA ARG A 351 -14.59 -9.67 6.12
C ARG A 351 -13.06 -9.78 6.04
N GLU A 352 -12.49 -10.89 6.46
CA GLU A 352 -11.05 -11.15 6.36
C GLU A 352 -10.57 -11.17 4.90
N GLN A 353 -11.34 -11.78 3.99
CA GLN A 353 -11.02 -11.80 2.56
C GLN A 353 -11.08 -10.39 1.94
N GLU A 354 -12.06 -9.60 2.33
CA GLU A 354 -12.20 -8.23 1.88
C GLU A 354 -11.00 -7.38 2.34
N VAL A 355 -10.67 -7.43 3.62
CA VAL A 355 -9.52 -6.72 4.21
C VAL A 355 -8.20 -7.17 3.57
N SER A 356 -8.05 -8.46 3.27
CA SER A 356 -6.90 -9.00 2.53
C SER A 356 -6.79 -8.39 1.13
N THR A 357 -7.90 -8.27 0.43
CA THR A 357 -7.92 -7.67 -0.91
C THR A 357 -7.59 -6.18 -0.87
N ILE A 358 -8.11 -5.46 0.12
CA ILE A 358 -7.79 -4.04 0.34
C ILE A 358 -6.30 -3.88 0.61
N SER A 359 -5.73 -4.64 1.55
CA SER A 359 -4.31 -4.58 1.92
C SER A 359 -3.39 -4.80 0.72
N ARG A 360 -3.66 -5.85 -0.06
CA ARG A 360 -2.91 -6.16 -1.28
C ARG A 360 -3.02 -5.06 -2.33
N SER A 361 -4.20 -4.46 -2.45
CA SER A 361 -4.44 -3.35 -3.37
C SER A 361 -3.70 -2.08 -2.95
N LEU A 362 -3.64 -1.78 -1.64
CA LEU A 362 -2.86 -0.67 -1.09
C LEU A 362 -1.36 -0.86 -1.33
N LYS A 363 -0.83 -2.09 -1.13
CA LYS A 363 0.57 -2.38 -1.47
C LYS A 363 0.84 -2.23 -2.97
N GLY A 364 -0.11 -2.65 -3.81
CA GLY A 364 -0.07 -2.42 -5.26
C GLY A 364 -0.03 -0.92 -5.61
N LEU A 365 -0.86 -0.12 -4.96
CA LEU A 365 -0.93 1.33 -5.15
C LEU A 365 0.35 2.04 -4.68
N ALA A 366 0.93 1.66 -3.55
CA ALA A 366 2.20 2.19 -3.06
C ALA A 366 3.33 1.97 -4.08
N LYS A 367 3.40 0.76 -4.67
CA LYS A 367 4.37 0.44 -5.73
C LYS A 367 4.11 1.20 -7.04
N GLU A 368 2.84 1.38 -7.40
CA GLU A 368 2.43 2.09 -8.61
C GLU A 368 2.81 3.57 -8.57
N LEU A 369 2.49 4.23 -7.45
CA LEU A 369 2.76 5.64 -7.24
C LEU A 369 4.19 5.92 -6.80
N ASN A 370 4.94 4.89 -6.40
CA ASN A 370 6.29 4.97 -5.82
C ASN A 370 6.37 5.92 -4.60
N ILE A 371 5.37 5.85 -3.72
CA ILE A 371 5.30 6.60 -2.45
C ILE A 371 4.89 5.66 -1.32
N PRO A 372 5.26 5.96 -0.06
CA PRO A 372 4.76 5.22 1.09
C PRO A 372 3.27 5.45 1.30
N ILE A 373 2.58 4.38 1.71
CA ILE A 373 1.19 4.44 2.17
C ILE A 373 1.14 3.95 3.61
N ILE A 374 0.61 4.80 4.49
CA ILE A 374 0.33 4.46 5.88
C ILE A 374 -1.15 4.16 6.03
N ALA A 375 -1.48 2.96 6.50
CA ALA A 375 -2.86 2.60 6.82
C ALA A 375 -2.99 2.33 8.32
N LEU A 376 -3.93 3.03 8.95
CA LEU A 376 -4.25 2.80 10.35
C LEU A 376 -5.12 1.55 10.49
N SER A 377 -4.89 0.79 11.55
CA SER A 377 -5.65 -0.42 11.85
C SER A 377 -6.05 -0.46 13.33
N GLN A 378 -7.17 -1.08 13.62
CA GLN A 378 -7.61 -1.32 14.98
C GLN A 378 -7.23 -2.73 15.41
N LEU A 379 -6.66 -2.85 16.63
CA LEU A 379 -6.31 -4.14 17.22
C LEU A 379 -7.52 -4.86 17.83
N ASN A 380 -7.44 -6.19 17.86
CA ASN A 380 -8.44 -7.03 18.50
C ASN A 380 -8.56 -6.71 20.01
N ARG A 381 -9.77 -6.86 20.56
CA ARG A 381 -10.06 -6.66 22.01
C ARG A 381 -9.31 -7.63 22.91
N GLY A 382 -8.85 -8.76 22.40
CA GLY A 382 -8.11 -9.78 23.16
C GLY A 382 -6.86 -9.24 23.88
N VAL A 383 -6.23 -8.17 23.40
CA VAL A 383 -5.08 -7.50 24.06
C VAL A 383 -5.46 -7.02 25.47
N GLU A 384 -6.70 -6.50 25.64
CA GLU A 384 -7.15 -5.97 26.93
C GLU A 384 -7.46 -7.06 27.98
N ALA A 385 -7.70 -8.28 27.52
CA ALA A 385 -7.99 -9.42 28.41
C ALA A 385 -6.72 -10.04 29.01
N ARG A 386 -5.54 -9.77 28.46
CA ARG A 386 -4.28 -10.31 28.96
C ARG A 386 -3.91 -9.71 30.31
N GLN A 387 -3.25 -10.52 31.17
CA GLN A 387 -2.80 -10.10 32.49
C GLN A 387 -1.35 -9.56 32.44
N GLY A 388 -1.05 -8.66 33.38
CA GLY A 388 0.29 -8.08 33.55
C GLY A 388 0.61 -6.96 32.55
N ALA A 389 1.67 -6.21 32.83
CA ALA A 389 2.12 -5.09 31.99
C ALA A 389 2.60 -5.58 30.61
N GLU A 390 3.42 -6.59 30.56
CA GLU A 390 3.91 -7.22 29.34
C GLU A 390 2.77 -7.84 28.51
N GLY A 391 1.77 -8.43 29.15
CA GLY A 391 0.61 -9.00 28.47
C GLY A 391 -0.22 -7.94 27.73
N LYS A 392 -0.20 -6.68 28.15
CA LYS A 392 -0.90 -5.56 27.51
C LYS A 392 -0.15 -4.99 26.31
N ARG A 393 1.10 -5.36 26.07
CA ARG A 393 1.84 -4.94 24.88
C ARG A 393 1.29 -5.62 23.65
N PRO A 394 0.99 -4.86 22.58
CA PRO A 394 0.52 -5.41 21.31
C PRO A 394 1.55 -6.32 20.64
N GLN A 395 1.06 -7.34 19.95
CA GLN A 395 1.85 -8.30 19.17
C GLN A 395 1.25 -8.48 17.77
N LEU A 396 2.00 -9.00 16.80
CA LEU A 396 1.52 -9.25 15.44
C LEU A 396 0.25 -10.12 15.41
N ALA A 397 0.15 -11.08 16.33
CA ALA A 397 -1.05 -11.91 16.47
C ALA A 397 -2.33 -11.13 16.80
N ASP A 398 -2.22 -9.89 17.30
CA ASP A 398 -3.37 -9.03 17.63
C ASP A 398 -4.00 -8.36 16.39
N LEU A 399 -3.33 -8.46 15.24
CA LEU A 399 -3.87 -8.15 13.91
C LEU A 399 -4.70 -9.31 13.33
N ARG A 400 -5.12 -10.29 14.12
CA ARG A 400 -5.57 -11.64 13.74
C ARG A 400 -6.81 -11.73 12.83
N GLU A 401 -7.67 -10.72 12.81
CA GLU A 401 -8.75 -10.61 11.81
C GLU A 401 -8.20 -10.15 10.45
N SER A 402 -6.89 -9.97 10.34
CA SER A 402 -6.20 -9.37 9.23
C SER A 402 -4.81 -9.99 9.03
N GLY A 403 -4.67 -11.31 9.15
CA GLY A 403 -3.40 -12.02 8.93
C GLY A 403 -2.75 -11.69 7.57
N ALA A 404 -3.57 -11.35 6.58
CA ALA A 404 -3.11 -10.88 5.29
C ALA A 404 -2.49 -9.47 5.36
N ILE A 405 -2.98 -8.57 6.21
CA ILE A 405 -2.38 -7.24 6.40
C ILE A 405 -0.94 -7.40 6.87
N GLU A 406 -0.71 -8.30 7.84
CA GLU A 406 0.64 -8.59 8.29
C GLU A 406 1.54 -9.07 7.16
N GLN A 407 1.06 -9.98 6.31
CA GLN A 407 1.85 -10.53 5.19
C GLN A 407 2.20 -9.48 4.13
N ASP A 408 1.24 -8.65 3.75
CA ASP A 408 1.37 -7.65 2.70
C ASP A 408 2.19 -6.43 3.13
N ALA A 409 2.12 -6.04 4.43
CA ALA A 409 2.83 -4.89 4.97
C ALA A 409 4.35 -5.08 4.95
N ASP A 410 5.08 -4.02 4.62
CA ASP A 410 6.54 -3.98 4.74
C ASP A 410 6.96 -3.63 6.16
N MET A 411 6.16 -2.82 6.84
CA MET A 411 6.35 -2.44 8.22
C MET A 411 5.05 -2.48 9.00
N VAL A 412 5.11 -2.96 10.24
CA VAL A 412 4.00 -2.94 11.20
C VAL A 412 4.47 -2.27 12.47
N CYS A 413 3.80 -1.19 12.85
CA CYS A 413 4.04 -0.44 14.07
C CYS A 413 2.82 -0.50 14.99
N PHE A 414 3.05 -0.66 16.28
CA PHE A 414 2.01 -0.53 17.29
C PHE A 414 2.22 0.70 18.14
N ILE A 415 1.12 1.36 18.50
CA ILE A 415 1.14 2.43 19.50
C ILE A 415 0.69 1.84 20.82
N HIS A 416 1.56 1.92 21.82
CA HIS A 416 1.30 1.46 23.18
C HIS A 416 1.51 2.60 24.15
N ARG A 417 0.55 2.78 25.09
CA ARG A 417 0.61 3.78 26.16
C ARG A 417 0.38 3.08 27.48
N PRO A 418 1.44 2.83 28.29
CA PRO A 418 1.33 2.18 29.59
C PRO A 418 0.35 2.85 30.53
N GLU A 419 0.36 4.21 30.57
CA GLU A 419 -0.54 5.02 31.38
C GLU A 419 -2.02 4.73 31.15
N TYR A 420 -2.43 4.43 29.92
CA TYR A 420 -3.80 4.06 29.59
C TYR A 420 -4.27 2.81 30.35
N TYR A 421 -3.35 1.90 30.63
CA TYR A 421 -3.59 0.70 31.42
C TYR A 421 -3.29 0.89 32.92
N LYS A 422 -3.10 2.13 33.37
CA LYS A 422 -2.76 2.50 34.76
C LYS A 422 -1.40 1.94 35.20
N ILE A 423 -0.49 1.71 34.25
CA ILE A 423 0.89 1.34 34.51
C ILE A 423 1.69 2.63 34.51
N THR A 424 2.02 3.14 35.69
CA THR A 424 2.64 4.46 35.89
C THR A 424 4.15 4.42 36.09
N GLU A 425 4.69 3.23 36.37
CA GLU A 425 6.11 3.03 36.63
C GLU A 425 6.62 1.77 35.92
N ASP A 426 7.86 1.78 35.50
CA ASP A 426 8.55 0.59 34.97
C ASP A 426 9.12 -0.26 36.12
N GLU A 427 9.72 -1.42 35.78
CA GLU A 427 10.36 -2.33 36.74
C GLU A 427 11.52 -1.67 37.53
N ARG A 428 12.06 -0.55 37.06
CA ARG A 428 13.15 0.21 37.66
C ARG A 428 12.66 1.41 38.45
N GLY A 429 11.34 1.62 38.55
CA GLY A 429 10.73 2.75 39.25
C GLY A 429 10.74 4.07 38.46
N ASN A 430 11.03 4.05 37.15
CA ASN A 430 10.93 5.24 36.32
C ASN A 430 9.46 5.53 35.96
N SER A 431 9.07 6.80 35.97
CA SER A 431 7.71 7.22 35.60
C SER A 431 7.44 6.99 34.13
N LEU A 432 6.33 6.32 33.84
CA LEU A 432 5.80 6.08 32.50
C LEU A 432 4.64 7.04 32.13
N ILE A 433 4.37 8.03 32.98
CA ILE A 433 3.29 9.00 32.75
C ILE A 433 3.62 9.87 31.54
N GLY A 434 2.67 9.98 30.63
CA GLY A 434 2.84 10.71 29.36
C GLY A 434 3.79 10.04 28.37
N LEU A 435 4.27 8.81 28.65
CA LEU A 435 5.09 8.05 27.72
C LEU A 435 4.22 7.27 26.74
N ALA A 436 4.64 7.28 25.48
CA ALA A 436 4.09 6.43 24.42
C ALA A 436 5.22 5.65 23.76
N GLU A 437 4.98 4.39 23.47
CA GLU A 437 5.92 3.51 22.78
C GLU A 437 5.40 3.21 21.38
N ILE A 438 6.22 3.47 20.37
CA ILE A 438 6.01 3.03 19.00
C ILE A 438 6.82 1.75 18.80
N ILE A 439 6.12 0.63 18.79
CA ILE A 439 6.70 -0.71 18.70
C ILE A 439 6.76 -1.10 17.23
N ILE A 440 7.95 -1.16 16.65
CA ILE A 440 8.17 -1.67 15.29
C ILE A 440 8.25 -3.20 15.39
N ALA A 441 7.11 -3.88 15.19
CA ALA A 441 7.00 -5.32 15.34
C ALA A 441 7.37 -6.10 14.09
N LYS A 442 7.29 -5.46 12.92
CA LYS A 442 7.74 -6.00 11.64
C LYS A 442 8.41 -4.91 10.82
N HIS A 443 9.57 -5.24 10.25
CA HIS A 443 10.27 -4.38 9.30
C HIS A 443 11.02 -5.25 8.29
N ARG A 444 10.60 -5.26 7.00
CA ARG A 444 11.21 -6.12 5.97
C ARG A 444 12.66 -5.75 5.67
N ASN A 445 12.97 -4.46 5.72
CA ASN A 445 14.25 -3.91 5.26
C ASN A 445 15.09 -3.33 6.41
N GLY A 446 14.75 -3.59 7.68
CA GLY A 446 15.43 -3.00 8.82
C GLY A 446 15.21 -3.74 10.14
N ALA A 447 15.65 -3.11 11.23
CA ALA A 447 15.52 -3.65 12.57
C ALA A 447 14.10 -3.48 13.12
N VAL A 448 13.72 -4.36 14.03
CA VAL A 448 12.55 -4.22 14.90
C VAL A 448 12.98 -3.67 16.26
N GLY A 449 12.07 -3.00 16.95
CA GLY A 449 12.39 -2.40 18.26
C GLY A 449 11.35 -1.36 18.67
N ASP A 450 11.65 -0.67 19.77
CA ASP A 450 10.74 0.27 20.40
C ASP A 450 11.31 1.68 20.35
N VAL A 451 10.48 2.62 19.94
CA VAL A 451 10.79 4.05 19.99
C VAL A 451 9.90 4.72 21.03
N ARG A 452 10.52 5.40 21.99
CA ARG A 452 9.81 6.14 23.02
C ARG A 452 9.54 7.57 22.57
N LEU A 453 8.29 8.00 22.71
CA LEU A 453 7.81 9.36 22.47
C LEU A 453 7.10 9.89 23.70
N ARG A 454 6.97 11.20 23.80
CA ARG A 454 6.12 11.86 24.78
C ARG A 454 4.74 12.09 24.17
N PHE A 455 3.69 11.80 24.92
CA PHE A 455 2.30 12.11 24.55
C PHE A 455 1.67 13.08 25.52
N LYS A 456 1.31 14.27 25.05
CA LYS A 456 0.55 15.27 25.80
C LYS A 456 -0.94 15.10 25.49
N SER A 457 -1.69 14.51 26.41
CA SER A 457 -3.10 14.18 26.23
C SER A 457 -3.99 15.41 26.01
N GLU A 458 -3.68 16.53 26.66
CA GLU A 458 -4.43 17.80 26.58
C GLU A 458 -4.46 18.38 25.15
N PHE A 459 -3.34 18.16 24.41
CA PHE A 459 -3.15 18.67 23.06
C PHE A 459 -3.22 17.57 22.00
N ALA A 460 -3.49 16.33 22.42
CA ALA A 460 -3.43 15.13 21.54
C ALA A 460 -2.14 15.12 20.70
N LYS A 461 -0.99 15.46 21.30
CA LYS A 461 0.29 15.70 20.63
C LYS A 461 1.33 14.65 21.00
N PHE A 462 1.95 14.06 19.97
CA PHE A 462 3.17 13.28 20.10
C PHE A 462 4.38 14.17 19.81
N MET A 463 5.47 13.97 20.56
CA MET A 463 6.71 14.72 20.44
C MET A 463 7.90 13.86 20.85
N ASN A 464 9.11 14.28 20.49
CA ASN A 464 10.34 13.63 20.94
C ASN A 464 10.50 13.75 22.47
N VAL A 465 11.16 12.78 23.10
CA VAL A 465 11.34 12.76 24.55
C VAL A 465 12.15 13.98 25.02
N ASP A 466 13.14 14.42 24.24
CA ASP A 466 14.06 15.50 24.58
C ASP A 466 13.48 16.91 24.40
N GLU A 467 12.34 17.05 23.71
CA GLU A 467 11.67 18.34 23.49
C GLU A 467 10.97 18.90 24.76
N ASP A 468 10.90 18.12 25.83
CA ASP A 468 10.17 18.49 27.06
C ASP A 468 11.10 19.09 28.14
N VAL A 469 12.38 19.32 27.84
CA VAL A 469 13.26 20.06 28.73
C VAL A 469 12.87 21.53 28.63
N PRO A 470 12.27 22.16 29.67
CA PRO A 470 12.00 23.58 29.62
C PRO A 470 13.36 24.26 29.40
N VAL A 471 13.44 25.09 28.37
CA VAL A 471 14.58 25.97 28.18
C VAL A 471 14.58 26.84 29.45
N ARG A 472 15.49 26.51 30.40
CA ARG A 472 15.77 27.42 31.47
C ARG A 472 16.29 28.67 30.81
N GLU A 473 15.45 29.72 30.74
CA GLU A 473 15.90 31.04 30.45
C GLU A 473 16.96 31.35 31.50
N PHE A 474 18.21 31.34 31.07
CA PHE A 474 19.27 31.97 31.83
C PHE A 474 18.94 33.45 31.81
N SER A 475 18.10 33.89 32.79
CA SER A 475 18.02 35.26 33.16
C SER A 475 19.40 35.67 33.69
N SER A 476 20.18 36.32 32.84
CA SER A 476 21.39 37.00 33.22
C SER A 476 21.01 38.14 34.18
N ASN A 477 20.87 37.83 35.47
CA ASN A 477 20.95 38.83 36.52
C ASN A 477 22.40 39.27 36.67
N MET A 478 22.86 40.09 35.75
CA MET A 478 24.00 40.96 35.98
C MET A 478 23.51 42.19 36.78
N ASN A 479 23.39 42.05 38.07
CA ASN A 479 23.55 43.16 39.02
C ASN A 479 23.72 42.56 40.42
N GLY A 480 24.97 42.44 40.84
CA GLY A 480 25.34 42.02 42.16
C GLY A 480 26.85 42.14 42.33
N SER A 481 27.31 43.36 42.63
CA SER A 481 28.67 43.66 43.10
C SER A 481 28.90 42.96 44.45
N GLY A 482 29.69 41.84 44.38
CA GLY A 482 30.27 41.21 45.53
C GLY A 482 31.76 40.92 45.28
N PRO A 483 32.64 40.94 46.31
CA PRO A 483 34.10 40.99 46.10
C PRO A 483 34.64 39.70 45.54
N MET A 484 35.60 39.82 44.59
CA MET A 484 36.38 38.77 43.99
C MET A 484 37.19 38.01 45.08
N GLU A 485 36.90 36.74 45.28
CA GLU A 485 37.84 35.78 45.90
C GLU A 485 38.81 35.28 44.86
N ALA A 486 40.13 35.34 45.19
CA ALA A 486 41.22 35.04 44.29
C ALA A 486 41.26 33.55 43.89
N MET A 487 41.39 33.28 42.59
CA MET A 487 41.68 31.94 42.07
C MET A 487 43.05 31.48 42.48
N PRO A 488 43.26 30.18 42.84
CA PRO A 488 44.57 29.60 43.08
C PRO A 488 45.37 29.48 41.75
N PRO A 489 46.71 29.60 41.81
CA PRO A 489 47.55 29.67 40.63
C PRO A 489 47.66 28.34 39.91
N ILE A 490 47.72 28.40 38.59
CA ILE A 490 47.95 27.28 37.66
C ILE A 490 49.42 26.84 37.79
N PRO A 491 49.72 25.50 37.94
CA PRO A 491 51.12 25.03 37.93
C PRO A 491 51.71 25.07 36.52
N PRO A 492 53.02 25.33 36.37
CA PRO A 492 53.68 25.46 35.08
C PRO A 492 53.85 24.12 34.38
N ALA A 493 53.74 24.16 33.07
CA ALA A 493 54.04 23.06 32.16
C ALA A 493 55.52 22.78 32.08
N GLY A 494 55.90 21.51 32.23
CA GLY A 494 57.19 21.02 31.82
C GLY A 494 57.96 20.21 32.88
N ALA A 495 57.93 18.87 32.73
CA ALA A 495 59.10 18.01 32.98
C ALA A 495 58.83 16.61 32.42
N ASP A 496 59.76 16.22 31.58
CA ASP A 496 59.95 14.87 31.01
C ASP A 496 59.94 13.78 32.07
N PHE A 497 59.36 12.63 31.76
CA PHE A 497 59.83 11.35 32.31
C PHE A 497 59.80 10.26 31.25
N LEU A 498 61.04 9.81 30.98
CA LEU A 498 61.43 8.66 30.19
C LEU A 498 60.84 7.35 30.74
N ALA A 499 60.61 6.43 29.84
CA ALA A 499 60.35 5.01 30.06
C ALA A 499 61.58 4.31 30.75
N PRO A 500 61.46 3.10 31.32
CA PRO A 500 61.39 1.92 30.48
C PRO A 500 60.64 0.67 31.10
N GLY A 501 60.30 -0.24 30.24
CA GLY A 501 60.56 -1.68 30.51
C GLY A 501 59.39 -2.64 30.64
N ASN A 502 59.19 -3.36 29.59
CA ASN A 502 59.05 -4.82 29.47
C ASN A 502 57.88 -5.61 30.13
N ASN A 503 57.37 -6.38 29.23
CA ASN A 503 56.95 -7.81 29.32
C ASN A 503 55.50 -8.15 29.58
N GLU A 504 55.06 -8.81 28.60
CA GLU A 504 54.52 -10.16 28.41
C GLU A 504 53.03 -10.27 28.17
N VAL A 505 52.75 -10.68 26.96
CA VAL A 505 51.53 -11.39 26.54
C VAL A 505 51.58 -12.79 27.14
N PRO A 506 50.47 -13.40 27.54
CA PRO A 506 50.02 -14.53 26.72
C PRO A 506 48.49 -14.72 26.60
N PHE A 507 48.18 -15.25 25.42
CA PHE A 507 47.04 -16.02 24.92
C PHE A 507 45.72 -15.31 24.75
#